data_d69e7880b75e1ce8ed3dbd4e57aba866
#
_entry.id   d69e7880b75e1ce8ed3dbd4e57aba866
#
_cell.length_a   1.000
_cell.length_b   1.000
_cell.length_c   1.000
_cell.angle_alpha   90.00
_cell.angle_beta   90.00
_cell.angle_gamma   90.00
#
_symmetry.space_group_name_H-M   'P 1'
#
loop_
_entity.id
_entity.type
_entity.pdbx_description
1 polymer ?
#
loop_
_entity_poly.entity_id
_entity_poly.type
_entity_poly.pdbx_seq_one_letter_code
_entity_poly.pdbx_strand_id
1 'polypeptide(L)'
;MNKAWLVVAKKEMTRIWEDWKMIPVTIVKVLPQEVLRFKTEEKDWYSAVVIWVNKKELNKAKWQKVTYSMTTEFKNIDDCFLNDYKSWTIIDMNLLEGIEEVNLVWTSKGKGYEWVMKRFHAHWWPKTHGSKFHRQVWSLWNRKPRRVQKGHPHAWQMWGEQITLKNIRIVDKVQQDNEQLLLLKGSIPGSYNSFIKVIA
;
A
#
# COMPACT_ATOMS: atom_id res chain seq x y z
N MET A 1 -17.98 3.11 7.39
CA MET A 1 -16.96 2.49 8.27
C MET A 1 -16.42 1.26 7.59
N ASN A 2 -15.19 0.86 7.87
CA ASN A 2 -14.54 -0.24 7.15
C ASN A 2 -15.04 -1.60 7.65
N LYS A 3 -15.57 -2.41 6.74
CA LYS A 3 -16.17 -3.72 7.06
C LYS A 3 -15.17 -4.86 7.03
N ALA A 4 -14.06 -4.71 6.32
CA ALA A 4 -13.03 -5.73 6.21
C ALA A 4 -11.63 -5.11 6.12
N TRP A 5 -10.64 -5.86 6.59
CA TRP A 5 -9.24 -5.45 6.62
C TRP A 5 -8.32 -6.67 6.55
N LEU A 6 -7.36 -6.58 5.64
CA LEU A 6 -6.49 -7.70 5.31
C LEU A 6 -5.10 -7.18 4.88
N VAL A 7 -4.05 -7.93 5.14
CA VAL A 7 -2.72 -7.67 4.60
C VAL A 7 -2.37 -8.71 3.56
N VAL A 8 -1.97 -8.24 2.39
CA VAL A 8 -1.62 -9.10 1.27
C VAL A 8 -0.22 -8.76 0.75
N ALA A 9 0.43 -9.70 0.09
CA ALA A 9 1.70 -9.49 -0.60
C ALA A 9 1.47 -9.42 -2.11
N LYS A 10 2.00 -8.39 -2.75
CA LYS A 10 1.95 -8.27 -4.20
C LYS A 10 2.81 -9.35 -4.84
N LYS A 11 2.23 -10.08 -5.77
CA LYS A 11 2.95 -11.04 -6.62
C LYS A 11 3.14 -10.45 -8.02
N GLU A 12 2.56 -10.99 -9.00
CA GLU A 12 2.74 -10.67 -10.40
C GLU A 12 1.47 -10.09 -11.02
N MET A 13 1.55 -9.74 -12.28
CA MET A 13 0.41 -9.29 -13.06
C MET A 13 0.17 -10.23 -14.23
N THR A 14 -1.10 -10.47 -14.51
CA THR A 14 -1.54 -11.27 -15.63
C THR A 14 -2.74 -10.63 -16.34
N ARG A 15 -3.30 -11.32 -17.29
CA ARG A 15 -4.52 -10.91 -17.99
C ARG A 15 -5.52 -12.04 -17.93
N ILE A 16 -6.78 -11.69 -17.76
CA ILE A 16 -7.89 -12.65 -17.73
C ILE A 16 -8.93 -12.21 -18.76
N TRP A 17 -9.60 -13.18 -19.36
CA TRP A 17 -10.76 -12.92 -20.21
C TRP A 17 -11.99 -12.72 -19.34
N GLU A 18 -12.69 -11.61 -19.53
CA GLU A 18 -13.99 -11.30 -18.95
C GLU A 18 -14.86 -10.71 -20.07
N ASP A 19 -16.02 -11.30 -20.31
CA ASP A 19 -16.99 -10.83 -21.30
C ASP A 19 -16.37 -10.42 -22.65
N TRP A 20 -15.59 -11.34 -23.26
CA TRP A 20 -14.89 -11.13 -24.54
C TRP A 20 -13.82 -10.02 -24.52
N LYS A 21 -13.47 -9.50 -23.35
CA LYS A 21 -12.40 -8.50 -23.19
C LYS A 21 -11.29 -9.05 -22.32
N MET A 22 -10.08 -8.74 -22.69
CA MET A 22 -8.89 -9.07 -21.89
C MET A 22 -8.65 -7.95 -20.89
N ILE A 23 -8.79 -8.26 -19.60
CA ILE A 23 -8.55 -7.30 -18.51
C ILE A 23 -7.23 -7.59 -17.80
N PRO A 24 -6.45 -6.55 -17.49
CA PRO A 24 -5.25 -6.72 -16.66
C PRO A 24 -5.65 -6.94 -15.20
N VAL A 25 -4.98 -7.89 -14.55
CA VAL A 25 -5.16 -8.17 -13.13
C VAL A 25 -3.83 -8.28 -12.41
N THR A 26 -3.80 -7.85 -11.16
CA THR A 26 -2.66 -8.06 -10.26
C THR A 26 -3.02 -9.17 -9.29
N ILE A 27 -2.15 -10.17 -9.22
CA ILE A 27 -2.26 -11.27 -8.26
C ILE A 27 -1.62 -10.83 -6.96
N VAL A 28 -2.36 -10.94 -5.87
CA VAL A 28 -1.86 -10.71 -4.52
C VAL A 28 -2.13 -11.94 -3.65
N LYS A 29 -1.16 -12.30 -2.82
CA LYS A 29 -1.26 -13.42 -1.89
C LYS A 29 -1.70 -12.91 -0.53
N VAL A 30 -2.75 -13.51 0.01
CA VAL A 30 -3.14 -13.29 1.41
C VAL A 30 -2.07 -13.90 2.30
N LEU A 31 -1.62 -13.11 3.26
CA LEU A 31 -0.59 -13.56 4.20
C LEU A 31 -1.25 -14.12 5.47
N PRO A 32 -0.68 -15.14 6.09
CA PRO A 32 -1.15 -15.60 7.38
C PRO A 32 -1.02 -14.46 8.40
N GLN A 33 -2.12 -14.11 9.04
CA GLN A 33 -2.22 -12.97 9.93
C GLN A 33 -3.12 -13.26 11.11
N GLU A 34 -2.78 -12.68 12.25
CA GLU A 34 -3.45 -12.87 13.52
C GLU A 34 -3.76 -11.51 14.16
N VAL A 35 -4.90 -11.41 14.84
CA VAL A 35 -5.26 -10.22 15.64
C VAL A 35 -4.41 -10.23 16.90
N LEU A 36 -3.60 -9.19 17.10
CA LEU A 36 -2.82 -9.02 18.32
C LEU A 36 -3.69 -8.46 19.44
N ARG A 37 -4.24 -7.28 19.21
CA ARG A 37 -5.06 -6.57 20.18
C ARG A 37 -5.98 -5.56 19.52
N PHE A 38 -7.00 -5.18 20.23
CA PHE A 38 -7.87 -4.06 19.90
C PHE A 38 -7.43 -2.83 20.69
N LYS A 39 -7.43 -1.69 20.05
CA LYS A 39 -7.30 -0.38 20.67
C LYS A 39 -8.69 0.21 20.84
N THR A 40 -8.98 0.72 22.03
CA THR A 40 -10.26 1.33 22.37
C THR A 40 -10.07 2.81 22.66
N GLU A 41 -11.11 3.61 22.47
CA GLU A 41 -11.06 5.05 22.72
C GLU A 41 -10.68 5.39 24.16
N GLU A 42 -11.11 4.58 25.12
CA GLU A 42 -10.82 4.79 26.53
C GLU A 42 -9.35 4.70 26.91
N LYS A 43 -8.59 3.79 26.24
CA LYS A 43 -7.18 3.51 26.57
C LYS A 43 -6.19 4.12 25.59
N ASP A 44 -6.54 4.10 24.31
CA ASP A 44 -5.63 4.45 23.22
C ASP A 44 -6.07 5.70 22.44
N TRP A 45 -7.14 6.40 22.85
CA TRP A 45 -7.70 7.61 22.22
C TRP A 45 -8.33 7.42 20.84
N TYR A 46 -8.33 6.22 20.30
CA TYR A 46 -8.94 5.85 19.03
C TYR A 46 -9.18 4.35 18.92
N SER A 47 -10.18 3.97 18.16
CA SER A 47 -10.48 2.57 17.87
C SER A 47 -9.63 2.06 16.71
N ALA A 48 -8.95 0.93 16.91
CA ALA A 48 -8.15 0.28 15.87
C ALA A 48 -7.93 -1.21 16.17
N VAL A 49 -7.71 -2.00 15.12
CA VAL A 49 -7.22 -3.36 15.25
C VAL A 49 -5.75 -3.43 14.89
N VAL A 50 -4.95 -4.05 15.73
CA VAL A 50 -3.53 -4.31 15.49
C VAL A 50 -3.37 -5.76 15.07
N ILE A 51 -2.76 -5.96 13.90
CA ILE A 51 -2.58 -7.27 13.29
C ILE A 51 -1.10 -7.59 13.18
N TRP A 52 -0.77 -8.82 13.43
CA TRP A 52 0.52 -9.43 13.15
C TRP A 52 0.46 -10.26 11.88
N VAL A 53 1.49 -10.11 11.05
CA VAL A 53 1.59 -10.76 9.75
C VAL A 53 2.84 -11.60 9.67
N ASN A 54 2.74 -12.81 9.09
CA ASN A 54 3.83 -13.76 8.89
C ASN A 54 4.61 -14.06 10.18
N LYS A 55 4.04 -14.91 10.99
CA LYS A 55 4.69 -15.45 12.19
C LYS A 55 5.95 -16.23 11.80
N LYS A 56 7.08 -15.89 12.40
CA LYS A 56 8.34 -16.62 12.25
C LYS A 56 8.82 -17.10 13.61
N GLU A 57 9.06 -18.38 13.73
CA GLU A 57 9.70 -18.94 14.90
C GLU A 57 11.20 -18.66 14.84
N LEU A 58 11.74 -18.10 15.92
CA LEU A 58 13.17 -17.85 16.05
C LEU A 58 13.85 -19.07 16.69
N ASN A 59 15.09 -19.33 16.29
CA ASN A 59 15.91 -20.38 16.90
C ASN A 59 15.99 -20.21 18.41
N LYS A 60 15.99 -21.34 19.15
CA LYS A 60 15.91 -21.44 20.62
C LYS A 60 16.92 -20.60 21.41
N ALA A 61 17.97 -20.08 20.77
CA ALA A 61 19.03 -19.29 21.40
C ALA A 61 18.67 -17.82 21.68
N LYS A 62 17.52 -17.31 21.20
CA LYS A 62 17.10 -15.93 21.44
C LYS A 62 15.96 -15.87 22.45
N TRP A 63 15.99 -14.82 23.29
CA TRP A 63 14.93 -14.56 24.29
C TRP A 63 13.53 -14.48 23.69
N GLN A 64 13.40 -13.93 22.48
CA GLN A 64 12.15 -13.93 21.75
C GLN A 64 12.02 -15.22 20.94
N LYS A 65 11.06 -16.05 21.28
CA LYS A 65 10.76 -17.31 20.57
C LYS A 65 10.05 -17.10 19.23
N VAL A 66 9.34 -16.00 19.09
CA VAL A 66 8.51 -15.68 17.91
C VAL A 66 8.76 -14.26 17.47
N THR A 67 8.86 -14.04 16.19
CA THR A 67 8.88 -12.70 15.56
C THR A 67 7.88 -12.66 14.41
N TYR A 68 7.50 -11.45 14.00
CA TYR A 68 6.56 -11.21 12.93
C TYR A 68 7.21 -10.33 11.86
N SER A 69 6.88 -10.57 10.60
CA SER A 69 7.45 -9.79 9.50
C SER A 69 6.94 -8.37 9.49
N MET A 70 5.69 -8.17 9.92
CA MET A 70 5.05 -6.86 9.94
C MET A 70 4.01 -6.79 11.05
N THR A 71 3.93 -5.63 11.70
CA THR A 71 2.81 -5.24 12.58
C THR A 71 2.12 -4.04 11.95
N THR A 72 0.82 -4.07 11.84
CA THR A 72 0.07 -2.99 11.21
C THR A 72 -1.24 -2.70 11.94
N GLU A 73 -1.72 -1.47 11.81
CA GLU A 73 -2.97 -1.01 12.41
C GLU A 73 -3.98 -0.65 11.33
N PHE A 74 -5.22 -1.02 11.57
CA PHE A 74 -6.38 -0.58 10.80
C PHE A 74 -7.28 0.25 11.69
N LYS A 75 -7.52 1.50 11.29
CA LYS A 75 -8.35 2.47 12.01
C LYS A 75 -9.77 2.50 11.45
N ASN A 76 -10.68 3.12 12.20
CA ASN A 76 -12.09 3.31 11.83
C ASN A 76 -12.82 1.99 11.56
N ILE A 77 -12.70 1.07 12.50
CA ILE A 77 -13.39 -0.21 12.46
C ILE A 77 -14.72 -0.05 13.19
N ASP A 78 -15.75 -0.69 12.66
CA ASP A 78 -17.07 -0.71 13.31
C ASP A 78 -17.00 -1.48 14.63
N ASP A 79 -17.65 -0.97 15.67
CA ASP A 79 -17.68 -1.58 17.01
C ASP A 79 -18.28 -3.00 16.99
N CYS A 80 -19.14 -3.31 16.04
CA CYS A 80 -19.66 -4.66 15.83
C CYS A 80 -18.54 -5.68 15.61
N PHE A 81 -17.51 -5.33 14.85
CA PHE A 81 -16.36 -6.21 14.60
C PHE A 81 -15.48 -6.42 15.83
N LEU A 82 -15.43 -5.44 16.75
CA LEU A 82 -14.66 -5.58 17.99
C LEU A 82 -15.23 -6.68 18.89
N ASN A 83 -16.52 -6.98 18.76
CA ASN A 83 -17.21 -8.01 19.55
C ASN A 83 -17.06 -9.40 18.92
N ASP A 84 -16.93 -9.49 17.60
CA ASP A 84 -16.88 -10.77 16.85
C ASP A 84 -15.48 -11.39 16.86
N TYR A 85 -14.42 -10.57 16.95
CA TYR A 85 -13.03 -11.04 16.88
C TYR A 85 -12.35 -10.94 18.24
N LYS A 86 -11.81 -12.06 18.71
CA LYS A 86 -10.96 -12.11 19.91
C LYS A 86 -9.49 -11.92 19.54
N SER A 87 -8.67 -11.55 20.51
CA SER A 87 -7.21 -11.59 20.34
C SER A 87 -6.77 -13.00 19.90
N TRP A 88 -5.79 -13.06 18.99
CA TRP A 88 -5.26 -14.29 18.39
C TRP A 88 -6.17 -15.00 17.39
N THR A 89 -7.26 -14.38 16.96
CA THR A 89 -8.07 -14.91 15.86
C THR A 89 -7.29 -14.79 14.55
N ILE A 90 -7.27 -15.88 13.79
CA ILE A 90 -6.68 -15.92 12.44
C ILE A 90 -7.65 -15.24 11.49
N ILE A 91 -7.09 -14.41 10.61
CA ILE A 91 -7.84 -13.68 9.60
C ILE A 91 -7.53 -14.28 8.24
N ASP A 92 -8.57 -14.69 7.55
CA ASP A 92 -8.51 -15.31 6.24
C ASP A 92 -9.25 -14.48 5.18
N MET A 93 -9.17 -14.94 3.93
CA MET A 93 -9.85 -14.34 2.79
C MET A 93 -11.39 -14.31 2.94
N ASN A 94 -11.97 -15.14 3.80
CA ASN A 94 -13.41 -15.21 4.06
C ASN A 94 -13.97 -13.85 4.55
N LEU A 95 -13.12 -13.02 5.17
CA LEU A 95 -13.49 -11.65 5.56
C LEU A 95 -13.95 -10.76 4.39
N LEU A 96 -13.55 -11.12 3.18
CA LEU A 96 -13.92 -10.40 1.96
C LEU A 96 -15.15 -11.01 1.25
N GLU A 97 -15.83 -11.99 1.84
CA GLU A 97 -17.04 -12.56 1.24
C GLU A 97 -18.11 -11.48 1.07
N GLY A 98 -18.76 -11.47 -0.11
CA GLY A 98 -19.77 -10.48 -0.45
C GLY A 98 -19.24 -9.08 -0.78
N ILE A 99 -17.91 -8.86 -0.74
CA ILE A 99 -17.30 -7.58 -1.07
C ILE A 99 -16.75 -7.65 -2.50
N GLU A 100 -17.18 -6.71 -3.35
CA GLU A 100 -16.76 -6.60 -4.75
C GLU A 100 -15.63 -5.59 -4.96
N GLU A 101 -15.59 -4.53 -4.15
CA GLU A 101 -14.62 -3.45 -4.27
C GLU A 101 -13.87 -3.22 -2.96
N VAL A 102 -12.58 -2.93 -3.08
CA VAL A 102 -11.70 -2.68 -1.94
C VAL A 102 -10.81 -1.46 -2.15
N ASN A 103 -10.42 -0.85 -1.05
CA ASN A 103 -9.42 0.20 -1.02
C ASN A 103 -8.06 -0.40 -0.67
N LEU A 104 -7.03 0.01 -1.40
CA LEU A 104 -5.67 -0.49 -1.22
C LEU A 104 -4.76 0.62 -0.72
N VAL A 105 -4.04 0.35 0.34
CA VAL A 105 -3.06 1.28 0.91
C VAL A 105 -1.69 0.62 0.94
N TRP A 106 -0.71 1.24 0.30
CA TRP A 106 0.67 0.74 0.24
C TRP A 106 1.69 1.85 0.04
N THR A 107 2.97 1.50 0.04
CA THR A 107 4.07 2.41 -0.25
C THR A 107 4.56 2.22 -1.68
N SER A 108 4.62 3.29 -2.46
CA SER A 108 5.14 3.27 -3.83
C SER A 108 6.64 2.98 -3.87
N LYS A 109 7.13 2.51 -5.03
CA LYS A 109 8.58 2.35 -5.23
C LYS A 109 9.26 3.71 -5.19
N GLY A 110 10.23 3.89 -4.29
CA GLY A 110 11.09 5.06 -4.29
C GLY A 110 11.96 5.12 -5.55
N LYS A 111 12.13 6.31 -6.12
CA LYS A 111 13.00 6.60 -7.27
C LYS A 111 14.24 7.38 -6.91
N GLY A 112 14.46 7.62 -5.61
CA GLY A 112 15.56 8.41 -5.11
C GLY A 112 15.43 9.90 -5.42
N TYR A 113 16.55 10.60 -5.47
CA TYR A 113 16.60 12.02 -5.82
C TYR A 113 16.40 12.18 -7.33
N GLU A 114 15.37 12.91 -7.72
CA GLU A 114 15.03 13.14 -9.11
C GLU A 114 14.93 14.64 -9.43
N TRP A 115 15.30 14.97 -10.66
CA TRP A 115 15.21 16.33 -11.16
C TRP A 115 13.78 16.72 -11.52
N VAL A 116 13.55 18.03 -11.64
CA VAL A 116 12.24 18.62 -11.94
C VAL A 116 11.62 18.03 -13.20
N MET A 117 12.42 17.69 -14.21
CA MET A 117 11.97 17.10 -15.47
C MET A 117 11.19 15.81 -15.25
N LYS A 118 11.69 14.91 -14.41
CA LYS A 118 11.03 13.64 -14.13
C LYS A 118 9.98 13.76 -13.02
N ARG A 119 10.25 14.58 -12.01
CA ARG A 119 9.38 14.73 -10.84
C ARG A 119 8.09 15.49 -11.15
N PHE A 120 8.15 16.51 -12.01
CA PHE A 120 7.03 17.39 -12.35
C PHE A 120 6.72 17.43 -13.84
N HIS A 121 7.32 16.53 -14.63
CA HIS A 121 7.12 16.46 -16.08
C HIS A 121 7.42 17.77 -16.81
N ALA A 122 8.40 18.55 -16.32
CA ALA A 122 8.82 19.79 -16.95
C ALA A 122 9.53 19.53 -18.28
N HIS A 123 9.42 20.48 -19.21
CA HIS A 123 10.11 20.40 -20.50
C HIS A 123 11.61 20.63 -20.36
N TRP A 124 12.38 19.99 -21.25
CA TRP A 124 13.81 20.19 -21.39
C TRP A 124 14.10 21.54 -22.05
N TRP A 125 15.13 22.21 -21.56
CA TRP A 125 15.66 23.38 -22.24
C TRP A 125 16.41 22.99 -23.51
N PRO A 126 16.52 23.91 -24.51
CA PRO A 126 17.33 23.67 -25.70
C PRO A 126 18.75 23.25 -25.36
N LYS A 127 19.29 22.27 -26.08
CA LYS A 127 20.68 21.83 -25.89
C LYS A 127 21.68 22.75 -26.58
N THR A 128 21.22 23.61 -27.49
CA THR A 128 22.01 24.54 -28.34
C THR A 128 21.52 25.97 -28.13
N HIS A 129 21.94 26.90 -28.99
CA HIS A 129 21.59 28.32 -28.93
C HIS A 129 22.03 29.02 -27.66
N GLY A 130 23.21 28.64 -27.12
CA GLY A 130 23.81 29.29 -25.94
C GLY A 130 23.15 28.98 -24.61
N SER A 131 22.21 28.04 -24.59
CA SER A 131 21.57 27.62 -23.33
C SER A 131 22.57 26.94 -22.41
N LYS A 132 22.63 27.38 -21.13
CA LYS A 132 23.39 26.74 -20.06
C LYS A 132 22.52 26.00 -19.07
N PHE A 133 21.19 26.14 -19.22
CA PHE A 133 20.18 25.49 -18.36
C PHE A 133 19.54 24.33 -19.12
N HIS A 134 19.89 23.12 -18.76
CA HIS A 134 19.30 21.95 -19.43
C HIS A 134 18.30 21.20 -18.56
N ARG A 135 18.57 21.10 -17.28
CA ARG A 135 17.76 20.34 -16.31
C ARG A 135 17.31 21.16 -15.10
N GLN A 136 17.71 22.39 -15.01
CA GLN A 136 17.43 23.28 -13.87
C GLN A 136 16.15 24.06 -14.09
N VAL A 137 15.55 24.52 -13.01
CA VAL A 137 14.44 25.47 -13.06
C VAL A 137 15.01 26.84 -13.44
N TRP A 138 14.45 27.47 -14.45
CA TRP A 138 14.94 28.78 -14.93
C TRP A 138 14.67 29.89 -13.94
N SER A 139 13.47 29.94 -13.36
CA SER A 139 13.07 31.02 -12.46
C SER A 139 12.22 30.48 -11.33
N LEU A 140 12.33 31.05 -10.17
CA LEU A 140 11.47 30.79 -9.02
C LEU A 140 10.35 31.82 -8.89
N TRP A 141 10.22 32.75 -9.88
CA TRP A 141 9.17 33.78 -9.97
C TRP A 141 9.19 34.85 -8.87
N ASN A 142 9.87 34.61 -7.75
CA ASN A 142 9.84 35.49 -6.60
C ASN A 142 11.12 36.35 -6.50
N ARG A 143 10.94 37.66 -6.38
CA ARG A 143 12.07 38.63 -6.30
C ARG A 143 12.92 38.45 -5.04
N LYS A 144 12.32 38.10 -3.90
CA LYS A 144 13.02 37.92 -2.62
C LYS A 144 12.39 36.79 -1.77
N PRO A 145 12.39 35.54 -2.22
CA PRO A 145 12.01 34.48 -1.32
C PRO A 145 13.15 34.24 -0.33
N ARG A 146 12.93 34.57 0.93
CA ARG A 146 13.92 34.27 2.00
C ARG A 146 13.89 32.77 2.38
N ARG A 147 13.02 31.98 1.74
CA ARG A 147 12.85 30.56 1.95
C ARG A 147 12.37 29.89 0.67
N VAL A 148 12.59 28.55 0.58
CA VAL A 148 11.96 27.73 -0.45
C VAL A 148 10.44 27.71 -0.21
N GLN A 149 9.66 28.04 -1.24
CA GLN A 149 8.20 28.00 -1.13
C GLN A 149 7.70 26.56 -1.13
N LYS A 150 6.73 26.29 -0.26
CA LYS A 150 6.05 25.00 -0.25
C LYS A 150 5.32 24.78 -1.57
N GLY A 151 5.39 23.56 -2.11
CA GLY A 151 4.72 23.21 -3.36
C GLY A 151 5.42 23.67 -4.65
N HIS A 152 6.48 24.48 -4.56
CA HIS A 152 7.23 24.88 -5.75
C HIS A 152 8.00 23.68 -6.34
N PRO A 153 8.03 23.52 -7.68
CA PRO A 153 8.69 22.40 -8.32
C PRO A 153 10.21 22.47 -8.17
N HIS A 154 10.75 21.64 -7.31
CA HIS A 154 12.19 21.44 -7.10
C HIS A 154 12.58 19.99 -7.28
N ALA A 155 13.87 19.78 -7.56
CA ALA A 155 14.49 18.48 -7.47
C ALA A 155 14.45 17.99 -6.01
N TRP A 156 14.04 16.78 -5.78
CA TRP A 156 13.95 16.14 -4.47
C TRP A 156 13.69 14.65 -4.61
N GLN A 157 13.52 13.98 -3.49
CA GLN A 157 13.07 12.59 -3.48
C GLN A 157 11.75 12.44 -4.24
N MET A 158 11.66 11.40 -5.07
CA MET A 158 10.47 11.05 -5.83
C MET A 158 9.96 9.69 -5.40
N TRP A 159 8.66 9.62 -5.10
CA TRP A 159 7.96 8.42 -4.65
C TRP A 159 8.54 7.86 -3.34
N GLY A 160 8.16 6.66 -2.96
CA GLY A 160 8.42 6.11 -1.63
C GLY A 160 7.39 6.60 -0.60
N GLU A 161 6.27 7.10 -1.07
CA GLU A 161 5.18 7.64 -0.27
C GLU A 161 4.03 6.64 -0.18
N GLN A 162 3.23 6.76 0.87
CA GLN A 162 2.01 6.00 1.02
C GLN A 162 0.97 6.50 0.00
N ILE A 163 0.42 5.57 -0.78
CA ILE A 163 -0.61 5.82 -1.78
C ILE A 163 -1.84 4.99 -1.42
N THR A 164 -3.01 5.57 -1.62
CA THR A 164 -4.29 4.87 -1.48
C THR A 164 -4.98 4.83 -2.83
N LEU A 165 -5.29 3.63 -3.32
CA LEU A 165 -6.22 3.42 -4.43
C LEU A 165 -7.58 3.05 -3.86
N LYS A 166 -8.62 3.70 -4.37
CA LYS A 166 -9.99 3.48 -3.94
C LYS A 166 -10.75 2.67 -5.00
N ASN A 167 -11.74 1.91 -4.55
CA ASN A 167 -12.71 1.21 -5.38
C ASN A 167 -12.04 0.29 -6.42
N ILE A 168 -11.10 -0.53 -5.97
CA ILE A 168 -10.48 -1.55 -6.81
C ILE A 168 -11.36 -2.78 -6.78
N ARG A 169 -11.87 -3.18 -7.95
CA ARG A 169 -12.71 -4.36 -8.10
C ARG A 169 -11.91 -5.64 -7.87
N ILE A 170 -12.46 -6.53 -7.07
CA ILE A 170 -12.02 -7.91 -6.94
C ILE A 170 -12.58 -8.69 -8.14
N VAL A 171 -11.69 -9.26 -8.94
CA VAL A 171 -12.09 -10.04 -10.12
C VAL A 171 -12.40 -11.47 -9.71
N ASP A 172 -11.51 -12.06 -8.90
CA ASP A 172 -11.65 -13.44 -8.46
C ASP A 172 -10.91 -13.70 -7.15
N LYS A 173 -11.30 -14.76 -6.47
CA LYS A 173 -10.72 -15.27 -5.22
C LYS A 173 -10.36 -16.73 -5.43
N VAL A 174 -9.08 -17.03 -5.49
CA VAL A 174 -8.58 -18.38 -5.81
C VAL A 174 -7.87 -18.95 -4.59
N GLN A 175 -8.19 -20.18 -4.25
CA GLN A 175 -7.47 -20.95 -3.26
C GLN A 175 -6.76 -22.09 -3.97
N GLN A 176 -5.43 -22.07 -3.99
CA GLN A 176 -4.59 -23.06 -4.64
C GLN A 176 -3.43 -23.45 -3.71
N ASP A 177 -3.17 -24.78 -3.58
CA ASP A 177 -2.02 -25.31 -2.83
C ASP A 177 -1.83 -24.71 -1.42
N ASN A 178 -2.90 -24.56 -0.66
CA ASN A 178 -2.92 -23.87 0.63
C ASN A 178 -2.55 -22.36 0.60
N GLU A 179 -2.45 -21.77 -0.59
CA GLU A 179 -2.28 -20.34 -0.76
C GLU A 179 -3.60 -19.67 -1.15
N GLN A 180 -3.93 -18.60 -0.46
CA GLN A 180 -5.08 -17.77 -0.78
C GLN A 180 -4.62 -16.62 -1.67
N LEU A 181 -5.12 -16.58 -2.90
CA LEU A 181 -4.80 -15.59 -3.90
C LEU A 181 -6.03 -14.73 -4.21
N LEU A 182 -5.81 -13.43 -4.27
CA LEU A 182 -6.83 -12.46 -4.63
C LEU A 182 -6.42 -11.77 -5.95
N LEU A 183 -7.32 -11.73 -6.91
CA LEU A 183 -7.12 -11.12 -8.21
C LEU A 183 -7.78 -9.75 -8.25
N LEU A 184 -6.98 -8.71 -8.33
CA LEU A 184 -7.42 -7.31 -8.31
C LEU A 184 -7.31 -6.70 -9.69
N LYS A 185 -8.35 -5.99 -10.14
CA LYS A 185 -8.39 -5.34 -11.44
C LYS A 185 -7.35 -4.22 -11.54
N GLY A 186 -6.54 -4.26 -12.59
CA GLY A 186 -5.59 -3.21 -12.92
C GLY A 186 -4.21 -3.36 -12.29
N SER A 187 -3.40 -2.33 -12.42
CA SER A 187 -2.05 -2.28 -11.88
C SER A 187 -2.02 -1.68 -10.48
N ILE A 188 -1.31 -2.34 -9.59
CA ILE A 188 -1.10 -1.86 -8.22
C ILE A 188 0.36 -1.42 -8.11
N PRO A 189 0.66 -0.15 -7.76
CA PRO A 189 2.03 0.29 -7.50
C PRO A 189 2.68 -0.46 -6.33
N GLY A 190 3.99 -0.44 -6.28
CA GLY A 190 4.78 -1.13 -5.25
C GLY A 190 5.71 -2.19 -5.84
N SER A 191 6.62 -2.68 -5.03
CA SER A 191 7.59 -3.72 -5.43
C SER A 191 6.96 -5.11 -5.34
N TYR A 192 7.62 -6.08 -5.94
CA TYR A 192 7.31 -7.51 -5.75
C TYR A 192 7.42 -7.86 -4.26
N ASN A 193 6.53 -8.66 -3.74
CA ASN A 193 6.39 -9.03 -2.33
C ASN A 193 6.18 -7.85 -1.35
N SER A 194 5.85 -6.65 -1.82
CA SER A 194 5.49 -5.56 -0.93
C SER A 194 4.15 -5.83 -0.24
N PHE A 195 4.08 -5.43 1.03
CA PHE A 195 2.85 -5.54 1.81
C PHE A 195 1.86 -4.45 1.41
N ILE A 196 0.63 -4.84 1.22
CA ILE A 196 -0.49 -3.97 0.87
C ILE A 196 -1.59 -4.17 1.90
N LYS A 197 -2.14 -3.08 2.41
CA LYS A 197 -3.34 -3.11 3.25
C LYS A 197 -4.56 -3.07 2.35
N VAL A 198 -5.43 -4.02 2.51
CA VAL A 198 -6.75 -4.09 1.87
C VAL A 198 -7.79 -3.66 2.90
N ILE A 199 -8.65 -2.73 2.54
CA ILE A 199 -9.68 -2.15 3.40
C ILE A 199 -10.98 -2.10 2.60
N ALA A 200 -12.05 -2.61 3.14
CA ALA A 200 -13.37 -2.61 2.53
C ALA A 200 -14.46 -2.10 3.48
#